data_5441b6cd2a0d1614c61522b7f0c9ce12
#
_entry.id   5441b6cd2a0d1614c61522b7f0c9ce12
#
_cell.length_a   1.000
_cell.length_b   1.000
_cell.length_c   1.000
_cell.angle_alpha   90.00
_cell.angle_beta   90.00
_cell.angle_gamma   90.00
#
_symmetry.space_group_name_H-M   'P 1'
#
loop_
_entity.id
_entity.type
_entity.pdbx_description
1 polymer ?
#
loop_
_entity_poly.entity_id
_entity_poly.type
_entity_poly.pdbx_seq_one_letter_code
_entity_poly.pdbx_strand_id
1 'polypeptide(L)'
;MKFTINRNLFIENLNNVMRAISSRTTIPILSGIKLELTNEELILTGSDTDISIEIKIPVNEDLNVESTGSIVLPARFFSEIIKKLPGKDFSFEVKESFQTQIISENSEFTINGLDANNYPRLPEISDSASFTISGKTFREIINETQFATSNDQTRAILTGVRFFFK
;
A
#
# COMPACT_ATOMS: atom_id res chain seq x y z
N MET A 1 -14.29 8.71 7.75
CA MET A 1 -13.86 7.38 7.29
C MET A 1 -13.92 6.41 8.46
N LYS A 2 -14.69 5.32 8.33
CA LYS A 2 -14.80 4.34 9.42
C LYS A 2 -15.09 2.95 8.85
N PHE A 3 -14.38 1.93 9.34
CA PHE A 3 -14.54 0.53 8.93
C PHE A 3 -14.04 -0.45 9.99
N THR A 4 -14.45 -1.70 9.86
CA THR A 4 -13.92 -2.84 10.62
C THR A 4 -13.39 -3.88 9.63
N ILE A 5 -12.21 -4.44 9.88
CA ILE A 5 -11.55 -5.37 8.97
C ILE A 5 -10.85 -6.51 9.71
N ASN A 6 -10.78 -7.67 9.04
CA ASN A 6 -9.98 -8.79 9.49
C ASN A 6 -8.49 -8.41 9.51
N ARG A 7 -7.84 -8.56 10.67
CA ARG A 7 -6.46 -8.14 10.88
C ARG A 7 -5.47 -8.88 9.98
N ASN A 8 -5.64 -10.19 9.80
CA ASN A 8 -4.70 -11.00 9.02
C ASN A 8 -4.76 -10.62 7.52
N LEU A 9 -5.97 -10.45 6.99
CA LEU A 9 -6.19 -9.96 5.63
C LEU A 9 -5.53 -8.59 5.44
N PHE A 10 -5.73 -7.69 6.40
CA PHE A 10 -5.14 -6.35 6.33
C PHE A 10 -3.61 -6.39 6.38
N ILE A 11 -3.00 -7.19 7.28
CA ILE A 11 -1.53 -7.32 7.42
C ILE A 11 -0.90 -7.85 6.13
N GLU A 12 -1.50 -8.84 5.49
CA GLU A 12 -0.99 -9.39 4.23
C GLU A 12 -0.90 -8.29 3.15
N ASN A 13 -1.98 -7.55 2.94
CA ASN A 13 -2.04 -6.48 1.96
C ASN A 13 -1.13 -5.29 2.34
N LEU A 14 -1.10 -4.92 3.62
CA LEU A 14 -0.22 -3.88 4.14
C LEU A 14 1.26 -4.21 3.89
N ASN A 15 1.70 -5.44 4.16
CA ASN A 15 3.07 -5.86 3.92
C ASN A 15 3.49 -5.75 2.45
N ASN A 16 2.57 -6.00 1.52
CA ASN A 16 2.84 -5.86 0.10
C ASN A 16 3.03 -4.38 -0.30
N VAL A 17 2.15 -3.49 0.17
CA VAL A 17 2.24 -2.05 -0.11
C VAL A 17 3.48 -1.43 0.54
N MET A 18 3.86 -1.88 1.73
CA MET A 18 5.06 -1.40 2.44
C MET A 18 6.36 -1.56 1.64
N ARG A 19 6.41 -2.44 0.64
CA ARG A 19 7.57 -2.62 -0.24
C ARG A 19 7.85 -1.43 -1.14
N ALA A 20 6.84 -0.61 -1.43
CA ALA A 20 6.98 0.61 -2.22
C ALA A 20 7.24 1.85 -1.36
N ILE A 21 7.38 1.72 -0.04
CA ILE A 21 7.55 2.87 0.84
C ILE A 21 9.00 2.96 1.30
N SER A 22 9.70 4.02 0.86
CA SER A 22 11.06 4.30 1.27
C SER A 22 11.12 5.15 2.54
N SER A 23 12.03 4.81 3.45
CA SER A 23 12.34 5.67 4.61
C SER A 23 13.27 6.85 4.27
N ARG A 24 13.79 6.90 3.05
CA ARG A 24 14.75 7.92 2.57
C ARG A 24 14.15 8.76 1.44
N THR A 25 12.84 8.94 1.43
CA THR A 25 12.19 9.78 0.43
C THR A 25 12.48 11.27 0.65
N THR A 26 12.64 12.02 -0.44
CA THR A 26 12.75 13.49 -0.41
C THR A 26 11.39 14.17 -0.28
N ILE A 27 10.30 13.44 -0.50
CA ILE A 27 8.92 13.92 -0.41
C ILE A 27 8.30 13.34 0.87
N PRO A 28 8.18 14.12 1.97
CA PRO A 28 7.83 13.59 3.29
C PRO A 28 6.55 12.75 3.34
N ILE A 29 5.51 13.12 2.57
CA ILE A 29 4.22 12.42 2.57
C ILE A 29 4.34 10.98 2.00
N LEU A 30 5.33 10.70 1.16
CA LEU A 30 5.60 9.36 0.61
C LEU A 30 6.21 8.39 1.64
N SER A 31 6.61 8.87 2.81
CA SER A 31 6.92 7.98 3.96
C SER A 31 5.66 7.40 4.59
N GLY A 32 4.49 7.89 4.19
CA GLY A 32 3.17 7.44 4.61
C GLY A 32 2.55 6.43 3.65
N ILE A 33 1.56 5.73 4.15
CA ILE A 33 0.64 4.91 3.36
C ILE A 33 -0.68 5.65 3.22
N LYS A 34 -1.19 5.77 2.00
CA LYS A 34 -2.53 6.30 1.74
C LYS A 34 -3.54 5.18 1.86
N LEU A 35 -4.60 5.42 2.61
CA LEU A 35 -5.79 4.61 2.67
C LEU A 35 -6.95 5.40 2.07
N GLU A 36 -7.71 4.77 1.19
CA GLU A 36 -8.91 5.33 0.59
C GLU A 36 -10.03 4.29 0.67
N LEU A 37 -11.12 4.63 1.33
CA LEU A 37 -12.27 3.75 1.53
C LEU A 37 -13.44 4.25 0.72
N THR A 38 -13.92 3.40 -0.15
CA THR A 38 -15.18 3.57 -0.91
C THR A 38 -16.25 2.64 -0.37
N ASN A 39 -17.43 2.63 -0.97
CA ASN A 39 -18.48 1.67 -0.61
C ASN A 39 -18.20 0.27 -1.16
N GLU A 40 -17.22 0.12 -2.06
CA GLU A 40 -16.93 -1.13 -2.77
C GLU A 40 -15.60 -1.75 -2.35
N GLU A 41 -14.62 -0.91 -1.99
CA GLU A 41 -13.26 -1.37 -1.70
C GLU A 41 -12.50 -0.44 -0.76
N LEU A 42 -11.53 -1.01 -0.05
CA LEU A 42 -10.48 -0.29 0.65
C LEU A 42 -9.21 -0.34 -0.19
N ILE A 43 -8.70 0.82 -0.57
CA ILE A 43 -7.50 0.97 -1.40
C ILE A 43 -6.33 1.37 -0.50
N LEU A 44 -5.26 0.59 -0.56
CA LEU A 44 -3.98 0.87 0.08
C LEU A 44 -2.97 1.29 -0.98
N THR A 45 -2.38 2.46 -0.85
CA THR A 45 -1.36 2.96 -1.80
C THR A 45 -0.08 3.30 -1.07
N GLY A 46 1.02 2.73 -1.53
CA GLY A 46 2.38 3.09 -1.15
C GLY A 46 3.18 3.49 -2.38
N SER A 47 4.00 4.50 -2.26
CA SER A 47 4.84 5.00 -3.35
C SER A 47 6.15 5.56 -2.82
N ASP A 48 7.21 5.40 -3.62
CA ASP A 48 8.38 6.25 -3.59
C ASP A 48 8.50 6.99 -4.95
N THR A 49 9.64 7.52 -5.29
CA THR A 49 9.81 8.23 -6.58
C THR A 49 9.84 7.32 -7.80
N ASP A 50 10.08 6.02 -7.60
CA ASP A 50 10.36 5.06 -8.69
C ASP A 50 9.31 3.95 -8.78
N ILE A 51 8.73 3.55 -7.65
CA ILE A 51 7.79 2.43 -7.55
C ILE A 51 6.52 2.87 -6.84
N SER A 52 5.37 2.44 -7.35
CA SER A 52 4.09 2.59 -6.69
C SER A 52 3.36 1.25 -6.65
N ILE A 53 2.82 0.91 -5.48
CA ILE A 53 2.00 -0.28 -5.28
C ILE A 53 0.65 0.16 -4.76
N GLU A 54 -0.39 -0.22 -5.48
CA GLU A 54 -1.78 -0.06 -5.07
C GLU A 54 -2.42 -1.43 -4.90
N ILE A 55 -3.11 -1.64 -3.78
CA ILE A 55 -3.85 -2.87 -3.50
C ILE A 55 -5.28 -2.50 -3.14
N LYS A 56 -6.22 -3.24 -3.73
CA LYS A 56 -7.66 -3.09 -3.54
C LYS A 56 -8.19 -4.28 -2.75
N ILE A 57 -8.82 -4.02 -1.63
CA ILE A 57 -9.48 -5.01 -0.79
C ILE A 57 -10.97 -4.81 -0.96
N PRO A 58 -11.69 -5.74 -1.63
CA PRO A 58 -13.12 -5.59 -1.85
C PRO A 58 -13.90 -5.69 -0.54
N VAL A 59 -14.99 -4.96 -0.45
CA VAL A 59 -15.94 -5.06 0.66
C VAL A 59 -16.62 -6.43 0.62
N ASN A 60 -16.48 -7.17 1.71
CA ASN A 60 -17.04 -8.50 1.90
C ASN A 60 -17.24 -8.78 3.41
N GLU A 61 -17.40 -10.04 3.81
CA GLU A 61 -17.55 -10.44 5.23
C GLU A 61 -16.35 -10.07 6.12
N ASP A 62 -15.15 -9.93 5.55
CA ASP A 62 -13.92 -9.54 6.27
C ASP A 62 -13.68 -8.01 6.31
N LEU A 63 -14.43 -7.21 5.55
CA LEU A 63 -14.35 -5.75 5.53
C LEU A 63 -15.75 -5.13 5.56
N ASN A 64 -16.11 -4.53 6.69
CA ASN A 64 -17.36 -3.80 6.86
C ASN A 64 -17.13 -2.28 6.83
N VAL A 65 -17.86 -1.56 5.98
CA VAL A 65 -17.74 -0.12 5.78
C VAL A 65 -18.88 0.62 6.49
N GLU A 66 -18.55 1.57 7.36
CA GLU A 66 -19.53 2.44 8.02
C GLU A 66 -19.54 3.85 7.40
N SER A 67 -18.38 4.41 7.05
CA SER A 67 -18.28 5.69 6.35
C SER A 67 -17.03 5.75 5.48
N THR A 68 -17.18 6.25 4.28
CA THR A 68 -16.09 6.42 3.29
C THR A 68 -15.15 7.57 3.65
N GLY A 69 -14.01 7.67 2.96
CA GLY A 69 -13.04 8.76 3.13
C GLY A 69 -11.63 8.33 2.82
N SER A 70 -10.68 9.21 3.10
CA SER A 70 -9.26 8.93 2.84
C SER A 70 -8.34 9.58 3.87
N ILE A 71 -7.16 8.99 4.07
CA ILE A 71 -6.14 9.43 5.03
C ILE A 71 -4.76 8.96 4.59
N VAL A 72 -3.71 9.66 4.97
CA VAL A 72 -2.33 9.17 4.90
C VAL A 72 -1.81 8.99 6.31
N LEU A 73 -1.27 7.81 6.62
CA LEU A 73 -0.69 7.49 7.93
C LEU A 73 0.81 7.22 7.83
N PRO A 74 1.60 7.57 8.86
CA PRO A 74 3.02 7.19 8.92
C PRO A 74 3.18 5.67 8.81
N ALA A 75 3.66 5.18 7.66
CA ALA A 75 3.55 3.78 7.27
C ALA A 75 4.21 2.80 8.24
N ARG A 76 5.43 3.10 8.70
CA ARG A 76 6.15 2.24 9.66
C ARG A 76 5.43 2.10 10.98
N PHE A 77 5.07 3.24 11.57
CA PHE A 77 4.43 3.28 12.88
C PHE A 77 3.05 2.61 12.83
N PHE A 78 2.27 2.90 11.78
CA PHE A 78 0.99 2.26 11.54
C PHE A 78 1.13 0.73 11.40
N SER A 79 2.07 0.27 10.57
CA SER A 79 2.33 -1.16 10.38
C SER A 79 2.72 -1.88 11.67
N GLU A 80 3.52 -1.25 12.52
CA GLU A 80 3.92 -1.84 13.81
C GLU A 80 2.72 -1.98 14.76
N ILE A 81 1.82 -1.00 14.79
CA ILE A 81 0.60 -1.07 15.60
C ILE A 81 -0.26 -2.23 15.11
N ILE A 82 -0.62 -2.27 13.82
CA ILE A 82 -1.50 -3.30 13.27
C ILE A 82 -0.96 -4.70 13.52
N LYS A 83 0.34 -4.91 13.39
CA LYS A 83 0.97 -6.21 13.66
C LYS A 83 0.90 -6.65 15.12
N LYS A 84 0.80 -5.71 16.06
CA LYS A 84 0.75 -5.97 17.51
C LYS A 84 -0.66 -5.99 18.09
N LEU A 85 -1.70 -5.72 17.30
CA LEU A 85 -3.08 -5.79 17.76
C LEU A 85 -3.44 -7.21 18.24
N PRO A 86 -4.18 -7.36 19.35
CA PRO A 86 -4.47 -8.68 19.90
C PRO A 86 -5.58 -9.43 19.16
N GLY A 87 -6.59 -8.73 18.64
CA GLY A 87 -7.81 -9.32 18.10
C GLY A 87 -7.69 -9.93 16.70
N LYS A 88 -8.75 -10.66 16.32
CA LYS A 88 -8.95 -11.15 14.96
C LYS A 88 -9.30 -9.99 14.01
N ASP A 89 -10.10 -9.04 14.50
CA ASP A 89 -10.56 -7.89 13.75
C ASP A 89 -10.17 -6.60 14.49
N PHE A 90 -10.12 -5.50 13.75
CA PHE A 90 -9.96 -4.19 14.35
C PHE A 90 -10.87 -3.16 13.68
N SER A 91 -11.31 -2.18 14.44
CA SER A 91 -12.00 -1.00 13.94
C SER A 91 -11.03 0.15 13.73
N PHE A 92 -11.30 0.92 12.70
CA PHE A 92 -10.50 2.05 12.25
C PHE A 92 -11.43 3.24 12.01
N GLU A 93 -11.14 4.36 12.66
CA GLU A 93 -11.95 5.57 12.55
C GLU A 93 -11.07 6.81 12.41
N VAL A 94 -11.25 7.57 11.34
CA VAL A 94 -10.65 8.90 11.17
C VAL A 94 -11.61 9.93 11.75
N LYS A 95 -11.15 10.62 12.77
CA LYS A 95 -11.84 11.73 13.44
C LYS A 95 -11.42 13.08 12.84
N GLU A 96 -11.88 14.14 13.46
CA GLU A 96 -11.49 15.50 13.11
C GLU A 96 -9.97 15.70 13.17
N SER A 97 -9.45 16.65 12.38
CA SER A 97 -8.02 16.98 12.33
C SER A 97 -7.11 15.80 11.96
N PHE A 98 -7.60 14.86 11.13
CA PHE A 98 -6.86 13.67 10.66
C PHE A 98 -6.39 12.74 11.78
N GLN A 99 -6.98 12.83 12.96
CA GLN A 99 -6.69 11.91 14.04
C GLN A 99 -7.36 10.57 13.78
N THR A 100 -6.58 9.51 13.78
CA THR A 100 -7.04 8.16 13.47
C THR A 100 -7.02 7.30 14.72
N GLN A 101 -8.16 6.75 15.10
CA GLN A 101 -8.33 5.82 16.20
C GLN A 101 -8.39 4.38 15.66
N ILE A 102 -7.65 3.48 16.29
CA ILE A 102 -7.58 2.06 15.96
C ILE A 102 -7.89 1.28 17.23
N ILE A 103 -8.92 0.46 17.19
CA ILE A 103 -9.39 -0.31 18.36
C ILE A 103 -9.41 -1.79 18.00
N SER A 104 -8.84 -2.63 18.87
CA SER A 104 -8.95 -4.07 18.80
C SER A 104 -9.02 -4.66 20.19
N GLU A 105 -10.11 -5.33 20.52
CA GLU A 105 -10.42 -5.81 21.86
C GLU A 105 -10.30 -4.70 22.93
N ASN A 106 -9.38 -4.85 23.87
CA ASN A 106 -9.11 -3.87 24.94
C ASN A 106 -7.99 -2.88 24.61
N SER A 107 -7.48 -2.91 23.37
CA SER A 107 -6.37 -2.06 22.94
C SER A 107 -6.89 -0.93 22.06
N GLU A 108 -6.49 0.30 22.40
CA GLU A 108 -6.82 1.51 21.65
C GLU A 108 -5.54 2.29 21.34
N PHE A 109 -5.38 2.68 20.09
CA PHE A 109 -4.27 3.51 19.61
C PHE A 109 -4.78 4.71 18.85
N THR A 110 -4.10 5.82 18.99
CA THR A 110 -4.38 7.04 18.23
C THR A 110 -3.14 7.46 17.45
N ILE A 111 -3.32 7.71 16.15
CA ILE A 111 -2.25 8.15 15.23
C ILE A 111 -2.70 9.44 14.55
N ASN A 112 -1.81 10.41 14.44
CA ASN A 112 -2.05 11.59 13.62
C ASN A 112 -1.70 11.27 12.17
N GLY A 113 -2.66 11.49 11.29
CA GLY A 113 -2.51 11.34 9.84
C GLY A 113 -2.29 12.69 9.15
N LEU A 114 -2.24 12.62 7.83
CA LEU A 114 -2.13 13.76 6.92
C LEU A 114 -3.28 13.71 5.91
N ASP A 115 -3.60 14.88 5.34
CA ASP A 115 -4.61 14.99 4.28
C ASP A 115 -4.18 14.18 3.05
N ALA A 116 -5.01 13.22 2.64
CA ALA A 116 -4.78 12.39 1.48
C ALA A 116 -4.78 13.17 0.14
N ASN A 117 -5.37 14.36 0.10
CA ASN A 117 -5.35 15.21 -1.10
C ASN A 117 -3.93 15.70 -1.45
N ASN A 118 -3.03 15.72 -0.47
CA ASN A 118 -1.63 16.08 -0.68
C ASN A 118 -0.75 14.90 -1.15
N TYR A 119 -1.31 13.67 -1.21
CA TYR A 119 -0.57 12.51 -1.71
C TYR A 119 -0.48 12.58 -3.23
N PRO A 120 0.70 12.39 -3.84
CA PRO A 120 0.87 12.42 -5.29
C PRO A 120 -0.06 11.42 -5.98
N ARG A 121 -0.68 11.84 -7.07
CA ARG A 121 -1.47 10.94 -7.91
C ARG A 121 -0.54 9.95 -8.60
N LEU A 122 -0.95 8.68 -8.64
CA LEU A 122 -0.26 7.69 -9.46
C LEU A 122 -0.41 8.07 -10.94
N PRO A 123 0.62 7.84 -11.77
CA PRO A 123 0.50 8.06 -13.20
C PRO A 123 -0.60 7.16 -13.78
N GLU A 124 -1.44 7.73 -14.62
CA GLU A 124 -2.44 6.96 -15.36
C GLU A 124 -1.74 6.06 -16.38
N ILE A 125 -2.02 4.75 -16.31
CA ILE A 125 -1.51 3.78 -17.28
C ILE A 125 -2.48 3.76 -18.46
N SER A 126 -2.02 4.13 -19.65
CA SER A 126 -2.83 4.02 -20.85
C SER A 126 -2.93 2.54 -21.27
N ASP A 127 -4.15 2.05 -21.46
CA ASP A 127 -4.44 0.66 -21.88
C ASP A 127 -4.05 0.34 -23.34
N SER A 128 -3.26 1.17 -24.00
CA SER A 128 -2.97 1.07 -25.44
C SER A 128 -2.14 -0.17 -25.86
N ALA A 129 -1.49 -0.85 -24.92
CA ALA A 129 -0.80 -2.11 -25.16
C ALA A 129 -0.71 -2.93 -23.87
N SER A 130 -1.59 -3.91 -23.72
CA SER A 130 -1.55 -4.85 -22.60
C SER A 130 -1.30 -6.27 -23.09
N PHE A 131 -0.62 -7.07 -22.27
CA PHE A 131 -0.45 -8.51 -22.49
C PHE A 131 -0.67 -9.23 -21.16
N THR A 132 -1.09 -10.49 -21.27
CA THR A 132 -1.31 -11.35 -20.10
C THR A 132 -0.27 -12.45 -20.05
N ILE A 133 0.38 -12.63 -18.92
CA ILE A 133 1.34 -13.72 -18.67
C ILE A 133 1.01 -14.38 -17.33
N SER A 134 1.24 -15.70 -17.22
CA SER A 134 1.03 -16.38 -15.95
C SER A 134 2.07 -15.89 -14.91
N GLY A 135 1.64 -15.68 -13.65
CA GLY A 135 2.55 -15.23 -12.59
C GLY A 135 3.71 -16.21 -12.33
N LYS A 136 3.50 -17.52 -12.55
CA LYS A 136 4.56 -18.53 -12.47
C LYS A 136 5.64 -18.29 -13.53
N THR A 137 5.25 -18.20 -14.79
CA THR A 137 6.15 -17.96 -15.92
C THR A 137 6.88 -16.62 -15.76
N PHE A 138 6.19 -15.56 -15.35
CA PHE A 138 6.81 -14.26 -15.11
C PHE A 138 7.88 -14.33 -14.01
N ARG A 139 7.59 -15.00 -12.90
CA ARG A 139 8.57 -15.21 -11.82
C ARG A 139 9.80 -15.98 -12.29
N GLU A 140 9.63 -17.05 -13.09
CA GLU A 140 10.72 -17.83 -13.65
C GLU A 140 11.62 -16.94 -14.53
N ILE A 141 11.04 -16.17 -15.46
CA ILE A 141 11.79 -15.24 -16.32
C ILE A 141 12.59 -14.22 -15.49
N ILE A 142 11.99 -13.62 -14.46
CA ILE A 142 12.69 -12.66 -13.61
C ILE A 142 13.83 -13.34 -12.85
N ASN A 143 13.62 -14.52 -12.27
CA ASN A 143 14.66 -15.23 -11.52
C ASN A 143 15.85 -15.63 -12.39
N GLU A 144 15.60 -15.96 -13.65
CA GLU A 144 16.64 -16.35 -14.60
C GLU A 144 17.43 -15.16 -15.18
N THR A 145 16.97 -13.94 -14.99
CA THR A 145 17.58 -12.75 -15.62
C THR A 145 18.08 -11.70 -14.63
N GLN A 146 17.39 -11.51 -13.47
CA GLN A 146 17.68 -10.42 -12.53
C GLN A 146 19.10 -10.47 -11.94
N PHE A 147 19.70 -11.67 -11.82
CA PHE A 147 21.06 -11.81 -11.26
C PHE A 147 22.14 -11.15 -12.13
N ALA A 148 21.85 -10.91 -13.41
CA ALA A 148 22.75 -10.23 -14.35
C ALA A 148 22.61 -8.70 -14.35
N THR A 149 21.65 -8.15 -13.59
CA THR A 149 21.47 -6.70 -13.47
C THR A 149 22.49 -6.09 -12.52
N SER A 150 22.89 -4.85 -12.79
CA SER A 150 23.84 -4.10 -11.96
C SER A 150 23.12 -3.47 -10.76
N ASN A 151 23.83 -3.38 -9.62
CA ASN A 151 23.40 -2.54 -8.48
C ASN A 151 23.97 -1.11 -8.57
N ASP A 152 24.79 -0.82 -9.58
CA ASP A 152 25.40 0.49 -9.78
C ASP A 152 24.46 1.41 -10.55
N GLN A 153 23.93 2.42 -9.87
CA GLN A 153 23.00 3.41 -10.44
C GLN A 153 23.67 4.42 -11.40
N THR A 154 24.99 4.44 -11.50
CA THR A 154 25.69 5.33 -12.45
C THR A 154 25.36 5.01 -13.91
N ARG A 155 24.93 3.78 -14.17
CA ARG A 155 24.42 3.31 -15.46
C ARG A 155 23.01 2.72 -15.30
N ALA A 156 22.04 3.59 -15.08
CA ALA A 156 20.66 3.20 -14.76
C ALA A 156 20.05 2.15 -15.70
N ILE A 157 20.38 2.18 -17.00
CA ILE A 157 19.88 1.20 -17.99
C ILE A 157 20.34 -0.25 -17.69
N LEU A 158 21.46 -0.44 -16.97
CA LEU A 158 21.96 -1.76 -16.61
C LEU A 158 21.35 -2.30 -15.30
N THR A 159 20.56 -1.52 -14.58
CA THR A 159 19.91 -1.94 -13.34
C THR A 159 18.56 -2.62 -13.59
N GLY A 160 18.09 -2.64 -14.84
CA GLY A 160 16.80 -3.20 -15.22
C GLY A 160 16.87 -4.42 -16.13
N VAL A 161 15.78 -5.17 -16.20
CA VAL A 161 15.55 -6.25 -17.15
C VAL A 161 14.75 -5.72 -18.33
N ARG A 162 15.25 -5.90 -19.55
CA ARG A 162 14.54 -5.49 -20.76
C ARG A 162 13.53 -6.56 -21.18
N PHE A 163 12.27 -6.18 -21.30
CA PHE A 163 11.23 -7.00 -21.91
C PHE A 163 11.05 -6.62 -23.38
N PHE A 164 10.96 -7.63 -24.24
CA PHE A 164 10.70 -7.45 -25.66
C PHE A 164 9.59 -8.41 -26.09
N PHE A 165 8.50 -7.85 -26.62
CA PHE A 165 7.35 -8.60 -27.14
C PHE A 165 7.31 -8.46 -28.67
N LYS A 166 7.11 -9.58 -29.36
CA LYS A 166 6.90 -9.64 -30.82
C LYS A 166 5.44 -9.92 -31.12
#